data_8adfecb58f6d017b9336f2f993ea8c13
#
_entry.id   8adfecb58f6d017b9336f2f993ea8c13
#
_cell.length_a   1.000
_cell.length_b   1.000
_cell.length_c   1.000
_cell.angle_alpha   90.00
_cell.angle_beta   90.00
_cell.angle_gamma   90.00
#
_symmetry.space_group_name_H-M   'P 1'
#
loop_
_entity.id
_entity.type
_entity.pdbx_description
1 polymer ?
#
loop_
_entity_poly.entity_id
_entity_poly.type
_entity_poly.pdbx_seq_one_letter_code
_entity_poly.pdbx_strand_id
1 'polypeptide(L)'
;KFKDDQSKRMVIKALALVPVLDAYKLMNPNNSELTDYIDYSHNYTLIIEARDEKYRIQMIYDDGKYSDSQLTEYKLPFSAKMDFKTDELEKIMDKARIEMDQDFYDMTSKKKKEIYILSQPKVVRKYQETLKDYSTLFFQSIYKKVLDDIKSEDW
;
A
#
# COMPACT_ATOMS: atom_id res chain seq x y z
N LYS A 1 -5.73 -23.66 -39.91
CA LYS A 1 -5.26 -22.25 -39.91
C LYS A 1 -5.84 -21.62 -38.67
N PHE A 2 -5.09 -21.60 -37.59
CA PHE A 2 -5.46 -20.83 -36.42
C PHE A 2 -5.24 -19.37 -36.78
N LYS A 3 -6.30 -18.56 -36.77
CA LYS A 3 -6.19 -17.12 -36.79
C LYS A 3 -5.55 -16.74 -35.46
N ASP A 4 -4.49 -15.96 -35.55
CA ASP A 4 -3.83 -15.32 -34.43
C ASP A 4 -4.86 -14.43 -33.71
N ASP A 5 -5.43 -14.96 -32.63
CA ASP A 5 -6.40 -14.21 -31.82
C ASP A 5 -5.60 -13.14 -31.08
N GLN A 6 -5.75 -11.91 -31.54
CA GLN A 6 -5.13 -10.75 -30.92
C GLN A 6 -5.57 -10.70 -29.46
N SER A 7 -4.62 -10.92 -28.56
CA SER A 7 -4.84 -10.77 -27.14
C SER A 7 -5.36 -9.35 -26.85
N LYS A 8 -6.60 -9.26 -26.38
CA LYS A 8 -7.16 -7.97 -25.95
C LYS A 8 -6.53 -7.60 -24.63
N ARG A 9 -5.91 -6.44 -24.60
CA ARG A 9 -5.27 -5.90 -23.40
C ARG A 9 -5.84 -4.54 -23.07
N MET A 10 -6.23 -4.35 -21.81
CA MET A 10 -6.65 -3.08 -21.26
C MET A 10 -5.71 -2.69 -20.12
N VAL A 11 -5.33 -1.42 -20.07
CA VAL A 11 -4.50 -0.85 -18.99
C VAL A 11 -5.25 0.33 -18.40
N ILE A 12 -5.53 0.25 -17.10
CA ILE A 12 -6.22 1.29 -16.33
C ILE A 12 -5.26 1.80 -15.26
N LYS A 13 -5.12 3.12 -15.17
CA LYS A 13 -4.41 3.78 -14.08
C LYS A 13 -5.41 4.41 -13.13
N ALA A 14 -5.25 4.22 -11.86
CA ALA A 14 -6.13 4.77 -10.85
C ALA A 14 -5.37 5.06 -9.54
N LEU A 15 -6.06 5.70 -8.61
CA LEU A 15 -5.56 6.07 -7.29
C LEU A 15 -6.32 5.27 -6.22
N ALA A 16 -5.59 4.77 -5.23
CA ALA A 16 -6.17 4.19 -4.02
C ALA A 16 -5.65 4.94 -2.80
N LEU A 17 -6.51 5.17 -1.82
CA LEU A 17 -6.11 5.60 -0.48
C LEU A 17 -5.97 4.35 0.40
N VAL A 18 -4.80 4.18 0.97
CA VAL A 18 -4.46 3.01 1.79
C VAL A 18 -4.11 3.48 3.20
N PRO A 19 -4.86 3.08 4.23
CA PRO A 19 -4.55 3.43 5.60
C PRO A 19 -3.28 2.71 6.08
N VAL A 20 -2.33 3.49 6.56
CA VAL A 20 -1.06 3.05 7.13
C VAL A 20 -1.04 3.42 8.61
N LEU A 21 -0.59 2.51 9.47
CA LEU A 21 -0.42 2.79 10.89
C LEU A 21 0.47 4.02 11.11
N ASP A 22 -0.02 4.97 11.90
CA ASP A 22 0.75 6.15 12.27
C ASP A 22 1.79 5.80 13.35
N ALA A 23 3.07 5.80 12.96
CA ALA A 23 4.18 5.54 13.86
C ALA A 23 4.29 6.65 14.94
N TYR A 24 3.89 7.89 14.66
CA TYR A 24 3.86 8.97 15.63
C TYR A 24 2.78 8.77 16.69
N LYS A 25 1.63 8.22 16.29
CA LYS A 25 0.59 7.83 17.26
C LYS A 25 1.08 6.71 18.16
N LEU A 26 1.80 5.74 17.63
CA LEU A 26 2.41 4.66 18.43
C LEU A 26 3.42 5.21 19.45
N MET A 27 4.17 6.25 19.07
CA MET A 27 5.10 6.95 19.95
C MET A 27 4.40 7.83 21.00
N ASN A 28 3.20 8.34 20.70
CA ASN A 28 2.42 9.24 21.53
C ASN A 28 0.97 8.76 21.70
N PRO A 29 0.74 7.60 22.34
CA PRO A 29 -0.58 6.96 22.37
C PRO A 29 -1.68 7.82 23.03
N ASN A 30 -1.32 8.69 23.93
CA ASN A 30 -2.26 9.57 24.65
C ASN A 30 -2.53 10.89 23.93
N ASN A 31 -1.90 11.16 22.78
CA ASN A 31 -2.21 12.34 22.00
C ASN A 31 -3.48 12.12 21.18
N SER A 32 -4.56 12.81 21.55
CA SER A 32 -5.87 12.72 20.88
C SER A 32 -5.92 13.40 19.50
N GLU A 33 -4.95 14.25 19.19
CA GLU A 33 -4.86 14.91 17.88
C GLU A 33 -4.30 14.00 16.79
N LEU A 34 -3.61 12.93 17.18
CA LEU A 34 -3.07 11.93 16.26
C LEU A 34 -4.09 10.82 16.03
N THR A 35 -4.26 10.44 14.78
CA THR A 35 -5.07 9.29 14.38
C THR A 35 -4.25 7.99 14.43
N ASP A 36 -4.91 6.85 14.56
CA ASP A 36 -4.23 5.55 14.53
C ASP A 36 -3.69 5.20 13.14
N TYR A 37 -4.24 5.82 12.10
CA TYR A 37 -3.88 5.59 10.70
C TYR A 37 -3.77 6.90 9.93
N ILE A 38 -2.87 6.92 8.96
CA ILE A 38 -2.71 7.98 7.97
C ILE A 38 -2.98 7.39 6.59
N ASP A 39 -3.78 8.08 5.78
CA ASP A 39 -4.09 7.64 4.42
C ASP A 39 -2.96 8.03 3.47
N TYR A 40 -2.35 7.03 2.86
CA TYR A 40 -1.37 7.20 1.79
C TYR A 40 -2.03 6.98 0.43
N SER A 41 -1.79 7.88 -0.49
CA SER A 41 -2.23 7.75 -1.87
C SER A 41 -1.27 6.84 -2.65
N HIS A 42 -1.82 5.84 -3.32
CA HIS A 42 -1.09 4.93 -4.19
C HIS A 42 -1.65 5.02 -5.58
N ASN A 43 -0.82 5.33 -6.56
CA ASN A 43 -1.17 5.05 -7.93
C ASN A 43 -1.08 3.54 -8.14
N TYR A 44 -2.04 2.98 -8.85
CA TYR A 44 -1.94 1.60 -9.29
C TYR A 44 -2.27 1.47 -10.77
N THR A 45 -1.67 0.46 -11.38
CA THR A 45 -1.93 0.07 -12.75
C THR A 45 -2.64 -1.27 -12.74
N LEU A 46 -3.84 -1.30 -13.28
CA LEU A 46 -4.59 -2.52 -13.52
C LEU A 46 -4.38 -2.95 -14.97
N ILE A 47 -3.90 -4.16 -15.16
CA ILE A 47 -3.71 -4.78 -16.47
C ILE A 47 -4.70 -5.92 -16.58
N ILE A 48 -5.59 -5.83 -17.57
CA ILE A 48 -6.56 -6.89 -17.90
C ILE A 48 -6.17 -7.45 -19.26
N GLU A 49 -5.93 -8.73 -19.34
CA GLU A 49 -5.62 -9.44 -20.57
C GLU A 49 -6.62 -10.56 -20.77
N ALA A 50 -7.25 -10.59 -21.93
CA ALA A 50 -8.18 -11.66 -22.34
C ALA A 50 -7.61 -12.41 -23.54
N ARG A 51 -7.60 -13.74 -23.45
CA ARG A 51 -7.14 -14.65 -24.51
C ARG A 51 -7.83 -16.01 -24.37
N ASP A 52 -8.32 -16.56 -25.47
CA ASP A 52 -8.84 -17.93 -25.56
C ASP A 52 -9.81 -18.29 -24.40
N GLU A 53 -10.85 -17.50 -24.20
CA GLU A 53 -11.86 -17.66 -23.15
C GLU A 53 -11.30 -17.57 -21.70
N LYS A 54 -10.07 -17.08 -21.56
CA LYS A 54 -9.42 -16.83 -20.27
C LYS A 54 -9.10 -15.36 -20.14
N TYR A 55 -9.08 -14.89 -18.90
CA TYR A 55 -8.59 -13.56 -18.60
C TYR A 55 -7.61 -13.61 -17.44
N ARG A 56 -6.70 -12.64 -17.45
CA ARG A 56 -5.76 -12.39 -16.36
C ARG A 56 -5.91 -10.94 -15.93
N ILE A 57 -6.03 -10.73 -14.64
CA ILE A 57 -6.02 -9.39 -14.05
C ILE A 57 -4.78 -9.29 -13.16
N GLN A 58 -4.01 -8.24 -13.37
CA GLN A 58 -2.83 -7.91 -12.58
C GLN A 58 -2.98 -6.48 -12.04
N MET A 59 -2.77 -6.31 -10.75
CA MET A 59 -2.71 -5.01 -10.10
C MET A 59 -1.28 -4.74 -9.64
N ILE A 60 -0.74 -3.59 -10.02
CA ILE A 60 0.59 -3.13 -9.67
C ILE A 60 0.44 -1.81 -8.94
N TYR A 61 0.89 -1.73 -7.70
CA TYR A 61 0.96 -0.51 -6.92
C TYR A 61 2.30 0.18 -7.10
N ASP A 62 2.26 1.51 -7.24
CA ASP A 62 3.43 2.36 -7.06
C ASP A 62 3.68 2.60 -5.56
N ASP A 63 4.81 3.23 -5.22
CA ASP A 63 5.11 3.58 -3.84
C ASP A 63 4.11 4.62 -3.30
N GLY A 64 3.69 4.42 -2.05
CA GLY A 64 2.71 5.27 -1.40
C GLY A 64 3.24 6.66 -1.05
N LYS A 65 2.39 7.66 -1.15
CA LYS A 65 2.68 9.05 -0.82
C LYS A 65 1.62 9.62 0.11
N TYR A 66 2.05 10.43 1.04
CA TYR A 66 1.19 11.23 1.91
C TYR A 66 1.54 12.69 1.74
N SER A 67 0.54 13.56 1.66
CA SER A 67 0.73 15.01 1.69
C SER A 67 0.05 15.58 2.92
N ASP A 68 0.79 16.34 3.71
CA ASP A 68 0.24 17.05 4.86
C ASP A 68 -0.55 18.30 4.44
N SER A 69 -1.10 19.03 5.42
CA SER A 69 -1.85 20.27 5.20
C SER A 69 -1.02 21.40 4.58
N GLN A 70 0.31 21.29 4.60
CA GLN A 70 1.25 22.23 3.99
C GLN A 70 1.69 21.79 2.58
N LEU A 71 1.08 20.76 2.03
CA LEU A 71 1.41 20.14 0.75
C LEU A 71 2.82 19.54 0.67
N THR A 72 3.46 19.29 1.80
CA THR A 72 4.72 18.56 1.85
C THR A 72 4.45 17.09 1.55
N GLU A 73 5.12 16.56 0.52
CA GLU A 73 4.96 15.17 0.10
C GLU A 73 5.92 14.26 0.87
N TYR A 74 5.37 13.28 1.56
CA TYR A 74 6.12 12.24 2.25
C TYR A 74 5.97 10.91 1.49
N LYS A 75 7.07 10.20 1.29
CA LYS A 75 7.06 8.87 0.71
C LYS A 75 7.14 7.82 1.82
N LEU A 76 6.46 6.71 1.64
CA LEU A 76 6.69 5.58 2.52
C LEU A 76 8.16 5.15 2.44
N PRO A 77 8.82 4.88 3.57
CA PRO A 77 10.22 4.46 3.61
C PRO A 77 10.43 3.03 3.08
N PHE A 78 9.37 2.34 2.67
CA PHE A 78 9.37 0.96 2.23
C PHE A 78 8.45 0.78 1.01
N SER A 79 8.75 -0.22 0.19
CA SER A 79 7.94 -0.57 -0.99
C SER A 79 6.85 -1.59 -0.65
N ALA A 80 5.73 -1.53 -1.39
CA ALA A 80 4.68 -2.56 -1.34
C ALA A 80 5.18 -3.96 -1.73
N LYS A 81 6.31 -4.04 -2.44
CA LYS A 81 6.95 -5.29 -2.89
C LYS A 81 7.99 -5.85 -1.92
N MET A 82 8.19 -5.18 -0.79
CA MET A 82 9.20 -5.57 0.17
C MET A 82 8.94 -6.98 0.70
N ASP A 83 9.99 -7.82 0.69
CA ASP A 83 9.99 -9.12 1.33
C ASP A 83 10.34 -8.95 2.82
N PHE A 84 9.68 -9.71 3.72
CA PHE A 84 9.94 -9.63 5.17
C PHE A 84 11.18 -10.41 5.61
N LYS A 85 12.27 -10.31 4.88
CA LYS A 85 13.53 -10.82 5.33
C LYS A 85 14.09 -9.96 6.46
N THR A 86 14.79 -10.58 7.38
CA THR A 86 15.34 -9.91 8.58
C THR A 86 16.23 -8.73 8.22
N ASP A 87 17.05 -8.87 7.18
CA ASP A 87 17.95 -7.82 6.69
C ASP A 87 17.22 -6.61 6.09
N GLU A 88 16.05 -6.81 5.49
CA GLU A 88 15.24 -5.68 4.99
C GLU A 88 14.54 -4.92 6.12
N LEU A 89 14.07 -5.63 7.14
CA LEU A 89 13.51 -5.00 8.33
C LEU A 89 14.57 -4.20 9.09
N GLU A 90 15.79 -4.70 9.18
CA GLU A 90 16.93 -3.98 9.77
C GLU A 90 17.24 -2.69 9.01
N LYS A 91 17.27 -2.72 7.67
CA LYS A 91 17.46 -1.53 6.85
C LYS A 91 16.38 -0.47 7.07
N ILE A 92 15.13 -0.88 7.26
CA ILE A 92 14.03 0.06 7.59
C ILE A 92 14.29 0.69 8.96
N MET A 93 14.67 -0.10 9.95
CA MET A 93 14.95 0.40 11.28
C MET A 93 16.16 1.34 11.28
N ASP A 94 17.20 1.05 10.50
CA ASP A 94 18.36 1.90 10.34
C ASP A 94 18.01 3.22 9.67
N LYS A 95 17.18 3.18 8.62
CA LYS A 95 16.65 4.40 7.99
C LYS A 95 15.83 5.24 8.99
N ALA A 96 14.97 4.60 9.78
CA ALA A 96 14.21 5.27 10.82
C ALA A 96 15.11 5.88 11.91
N ARG A 97 16.25 5.25 12.24
CA ARG A 97 17.26 5.84 13.16
C ARG A 97 17.85 7.11 12.57
N ILE A 98 18.26 7.08 11.30
CA ILE A 98 18.81 8.25 10.61
C ILE A 98 17.78 9.38 10.57
N GLU A 99 16.54 9.11 10.25
CA GLU A 99 15.44 10.10 10.24
C GLU A 99 15.22 10.70 11.63
N MET A 100 15.31 9.89 12.69
CA MET A 100 15.15 10.34 14.07
C MET A 100 16.35 11.14 14.61
N ASP A 101 17.51 11.00 14.01
CA ASP A 101 18.71 11.76 14.37
C ASP A 101 18.87 13.05 13.55
N GLN A 102 18.12 13.21 12.44
CA GLN A 102 18.13 14.41 11.60
C GLN A 102 17.03 15.42 12.03
N ASP A 103 17.44 16.58 12.46
CA ASP A 103 16.78 17.91 12.53
C ASP A 103 15.44 18.08 13.23
N PHE A 104 14.52 17.14 13.24
CA PHE A 104 13.17 17.40 13.76
C PHE A 104 12.95 16.88 15.19
N TYR A 105 13.85 16.08 15.71
CA TYR A 105 13.59 15.27 16.89
C TYR A 105 14.54 15.51 18.06
N ASP A 106 15.30 16.58 18.06
CA ASP A 106 16.18 16.95 19.17
C ASP A 106 15.43 17.10 20.50
N MET A 107 14.15 17.47 20.43
CA MET A 107 13.27 17.59 21.61
C MET A 107 12.57 16.26 21.98
N THR A 108 12.74 15.21 21.20
CA THR A 108 12.07 13.92 21.46
C THR A 108 12.93 13.05 22.39
N SER A 109 12.32 12.55 23.47
CA SER A 109 13.04 11.70 24.41
C SER A 109 13.57 10.44 23.74
N LYS A 110 14.73 9.96 24.19
CA LYS A 110 15.35 8.71 23.71
C LYS A 110 14.38 7.52 23.69
N LYS A 111 13.53 7.41 24.74
CA LYS A 111 12.51 6.36 24.83
C LYS A 111 11.49 6.43 23.69
N LYS A 112 11.03 7.63 23.33
CA LYS A 112 10.06 7.81 22.25
C LYS A 112 10.70 7.51 20.88
N LYS A 113 11.93 7.94 20.65
CA LYS A 113 12.70 7.60 19.44
C LYS A 113 12.81 6.08 19.27
N GLU A 114 13.12 5.38 20.35
CA GLU A 114 13.22 3.92 20.33
C GLU A 114 11.88 3.24 20.01
N ILE A 115 10.77 3.71 20.60
CA ILE A 115 9.42 3.22 20.28
C ILE A 115 9.13 3.40 18.80
N TYR A 116 9.43 4.56 18.22
CA TYR A 116 9.23 4.83 16.80
C TYR A 116 9.99 3.82 15.93
N ILE A 117 11.30 3.67 16.18
CA ILE A 117 12.16 2.76 15.41
C ILE A 117 11.67 1.31 15.51
N LEU A 118 11.38 0.83 16.71
CA LEU A 118 10.91 -0.53 16.96
C LEU A 118 9.49 -0.79 16.42
N SER A 119 8.71 0.26 16.19
CA SER A 119 7.37 0.12 15.60
C SER A 119 7.38 -0.11 14.09
N GLN A 120 8.46 0.25 13.38
CA GLN A 120 8.52 0.20 11.92
C GLN A 120 8.19 -1.19 11.33
N PRO A 121 8.69 -2.31 11.85
CA PRO A 121 8.29 -3.63 11.35
C PRO A 121 6.78 -3.90 11.46
N LYS A 122 6.14 -3.41 12.52
CA LYS A 122 4.69 -3.52 12.69
C LYS A 122 3.93 -2.68 11.67
N VAL A 123 4.38 -1.44 11.43
CA VAL A 123 3.82 -0.54 10.41
C VAL A 123 3.88 -1.18 9.04
N VAL A 124 5.04 -1.70 8.65
CA VAL A 124 5.25 -2.37 7.36
C VAL A 124 4.35 -3.59 7.19
N ARG A 125 4.29 -4.47 8.18
CA ARG A 125 3.43 -5.67 8.12
C ARG A 125 1.97 -5.29 7.95
N LYS A 126 1.49 -4.33 8.77
CA LYS A 126 0.09 -3.89 8.70
C LYS A 126 -0.24 -3.25 7.36
N TYR A 127 0.67 -2.46 6.81
CA TYR A 127 0.53 -1.90 5.48
C TYR A 127 0.38 -2.98 4.39
N GLN A 128 1.23 -4.01 4.40
CA GLN A 128 1.15 -5.09 3.41
C GLN A 128 -0.10 -5.94 3.57
N GLU A 129 -0.54 -6.21 4.80
CA GLU A 129 -1.84 -6.85 5.06
C GLU A 129 -2.97 -6.02 4.45
N THR A 130 -2.98 -4.72 4.71
CA THR A 130 -3.99 -3.81 4.18
C THR A 130 -4.00 -3.81 2.65
N LEU A 131 -2.84 -3.71 1.99
CA LEU A 131 -2.75 -3.80 0.52
C LEU A 131 -3.28 -5.13 -0.02
N LYS A 132 -2.97 -6.24 0.65
CA LYS A 132 -3.46 -7.56 0.28
C LYS A 132 -4.98 -7.64 0.40
N ASP A 133 -5.54 -7.12 1.49
CA ASP A 133 -6.99 -7.12 1.74
C ASP A 133 -7.71 -6.25 0.69
N TYR A 134 -7.20 -5.07 0.39
CA TYR A 134 -7.72 -4.21 -0.68
C TYR A 134 -7.72 -4.91 -2.04
N SER A 135 -6.60 -5.53 -2.40
CA SER A 135 -6.49 -6.26 -3.67
C SER A 135 -7.47 -7.42 -3.73
N THR A 136 -7.62 -8.17 -2.63
CA THR A 136 -8.53 -9.30 -2.53
C THR A 136 -9.99 -8.85 -2.70
N LEU A 137 -10.42 -7.83 -1.97
CA LEU A 137 -11.77 -7.28 -2.06
C LEU A 137 -12.06 -6.72 -3.46
N PHE A 138 -11.09 -6.05 -4.07
CA PHE A 138 -11.20 -5.54 -5.43
C PHE A 138 -11.42 -6.66 -6.45
N PHE A 139 -10.61 -7.73 -6.42
CA PHE A 139 -10.76 -8.86 -7.32
C PHE A 139 -12.07 -9.62 -7.09
N GLN A 140 -12.50 -9.78 -5.84
CA GLN A 140 -13.80 -10.37 -5.53
C GLN A 140 -14.95 -9.53 -6.07
N SER A 141 -14.86 -8.22 -5.99
CA SER A 141 -15.87 -7.30 -6.55
C SER A 141 -15.98 -7.42 -8.08
N ILE A 142 -14.83 -7.46 -8.78
CA ILE A 142 -14.82 -7.68 -10.24
C ILE A 142 -15.43 -9.03 -10.58
N TYR A 143 -15.01 -10.09 -9.90
CA TYR A 143 -15.52 -11.43 -10.15
C TYR A 143 -17.03 -11.52 -9.97
N LYS A 144 -17.53 -10.95 -8.87
CA LYS A 144 -18.98 -10.88 -8.61
C LYS A 144 -19.73 -10.14 -9.72
N LYS A 145 -19.23 -8.98 -10.13
CA LYS A 145 -19.84 -8.18 -11.19
C LYS A 145 -19.91 -8.95 -12.51
N VAL A 146 -18.83 -9.61 -12.91
CA VAL A 146 -18.78 -10.44 -14.10
C VAL A 146 -19.80 -11.59 -14.03
N LEU A 147 -19.93 -12.26 -12.89
CA LEU A 147 -20.92 -13.32 -12.70
C LEU A 147 -22.36 -12.81 -12.76
N ASP A 148 -22.63 -11.65 -12.19
CA ASP A 148 -23.95 -11.04 -12.20
C ASP A 148 -24.34 -10.61 -13.64
N ASP A 149 -23.41 -10.06 -14.40
CA ASP A 149 -23.61 -9.68 -15.80
C ASP A 149 -23.90 -10.93 -16.68
N ILE A 150 -23.15 -12.01 -16.51
CA ILE A 150 -23.39 -13.28 -17.23
C ILE A 150 -24.78 -13.85 -16.92
N LYS A 151 -25.24 -13.76 -15.66
CA LYS A 151 -26.56 -14.26 -15.27
C LYS A 151 -27.71 -13.37 -15.74
N SER A 152 -27.47 -12.09 -15.96
CA SER A 152 -28.47 -11.12 -16.43
C SER A 152 -28.65 -11.11 -17.94
N GLU A 153 -27.68 -11.63 -18.67
CA GLU A 153 -27.81 -11.86 -20.10
C GLU A 153 -28.56 -13.19 -20.31
N ASP A 154 -29.90 -13.13 -20.35
CA ASP A 154 -30.73 -14.22 -20.89
C ASP A 154 -30.41 -14.38 -22.38
N TRP A 155 -29.59 -15.36 -22.68
CA TRP A 155 -29.29 -15.81 -24.04
C TRP A 155 -30.40 -16.71 -24.58
#